data_4aef1f81541f15e9e4fc573467679f0b
#
_entry.id   4aef1f81541f15e9e4fc573467679f0b
#
_cell.length_a   1.000
_cell.length_b   1.000
_cell.length_c   1.000
_cell.angle_alpha   90.00
_cell.angle_beta   90.00
_cell.angle_gamma   90.00
#
_symmetry.space_group_name_H-M   'P 1'
#
loop_
_entity.id
_entity.type
_entity.pdbx_description
1 polymer ?
#
loop_
_entity_poly.entity_id
_entity_poly.type
_entity_poly.pdbx_seq_one_letter_code
_entity_poly.pdbx_strand_id
1 'polypeptide(L)'
;VVLDIETGNIVSMVSLPDFDPNKFVSGISDFEFKQLDREQAFNNFAIQGLYPPGSVFKVVAYWLALSENIFPEGLNNKDSRFDCEGSLSFGFDDGSQQVYNDWKIEGHGKVDLTDAIKQSCNVYFWDIALNIWRNFGNSYGESILQEYSKELGFSEKTNVDLPFEKVGI
;
A
#
# COMPACT_ATOMS: atom_id res chain seq x y z
N VAL A 1 -3.16 14.43 5.41
CA VAL A 1 -2.22 14.74 6.50
C VAL A 1 -0.95 15.30 5.89
N VAL A 2 -0.40 16.37 6.46
CA VAL A 2 0.91 16.93 6.10
C VAL A 2 1.79 16.87 7.34
N LEU A 3 2.97 16.28 7.20
CA LEU A 3 3.94 16.11 8.27
C LEU A 3 5.21 16.89 7.95
N ASP A 4 5.81 17.45 8.98
CA ASP A 4 7.20 17.91 8.92
C ASP A 4 8.12 16.68 9.04
N ILE A 5 8.92 16.43 8.01
CA ILE A 5 9.77 15.23 7.95
C ILE A 5 10.97 15.26 8.91
N GLU A 6 11.37 16.43 9.39
CA GLU A 6 12.51 16.56 10.31
C GLU A 6 12.07 16.36 11.76
N THR A 7 10.86 16.81 12.10
CA THR A 7 10.36 16.78 13.47
C THR A 7 9.29 15.71 13.73
N GLY A 8 8.66 15.20 12.67
CA GLY A 8 7.49 14.33 12.76
C GLY A 8 6.20 15.07 13.14
N ASN A 9 6.24 16.38 13.29
CA ASN A 9 5.07 17.16 13.68
C ASN A 9 4.00 17.19 12.61
N ILE A 10 2.74 17.10 13.02
CA ILE A 10 1.60 17.25 12.11
C ILE A 10 1.39 18.75 11.83
N VAL A 11 1.69 19.16 10.60
CA VAL A 11 1.48 20.53 10.11
C VAL A 11 0.01 20.77 9.77
N SER A 12 -0.64 19.77 9.18
CA SER A 12 -2.06 19.84 8.81
C SER A 12 -2.68 18.44 8.80
N MET A 13 -3.88 18.34 9.31
CA MET A 13 -4.70 17.14 9.25
C MET A 13 -6.15 17.54 8.93
N VAL A 14 -6.69 16.99 7.84
CA VAL A 14 -8.07 17.25 7.40
C VAL A 14 -8.76 15.94 7.11
N SER A 15 -9.98 15.79 7.60
CA SER A 15 -10.86 14.67 7.30
C SER A 15 -12.19 15.22 6.78
N LEU A 16 -12.67 14.69 5.66
CA LEU A 16 -13.94 15.07 5.05
C LEU A 16 -14.76 13.81 4.75
N PRO A 17 -16.11 13.88 4.81
CA PRO A 17 -16.89 15.04 5.25
C PRO A 17 -16.69 15.31 6.73
N ASP A 18 -16.94 16.55 7.16
CA ASP A 18 -16.91 16.96 8.56
C ASP A 18 -18.29 17.50 9.00
N PHE A 19 -18.38 17.97 10.23
CA PHE A 19 -19.59 18.56 10.76
C PHE A 19 -19.28 19.77 11.63
N ASP A 20 -20.24 20.70 11.72
CA ASP A 20 -20.16 21.83 12.65
C ASP A 20 -20.53 21.36 14.07
N PRO A 21 -19.58 21.32 15.02
CA PRO A 21 -19.87 20.90 16.40
C PRO A 21 -20.83 21.86 17.16
N ASN A 22 -20.95 23.12 16.70
CA ASN A 22 -21.85 24.08 17.33
C ASN A 22 -23.31 23.68 17.14
N LYS A 23 -23.67 22.93 16.13
CA LYS A 23 -25.02 22.41 15.95
C LYS A 23 -25.48 21.50 17.09
N PHE A 24 -24.55 20.87 17.79
CA PHE A 24 -24.87 20.00 18.94
C PHE A 24 -25.14 20.75 20.22
N VAL A 25 -24.68 22.00 20.34
CA VAL A 25 -24.89 22.85 21.56
C VAL A 25 -26.38 23.18 21.76
N SER A 26 -27.10 23.43 20.68
CA SER A 26 -28.55 23.73 20.71
C SER A 26 -29.45 22.52 20.45
N GLY A 27 -28.84 21.36 20.23
CA GLY A 27 -29.51 20.14 19.82
C GLY A 27 -29.52 19.98 18.28
N ILE A 28 -29.38 18.76 17.85
CA ILE A 28 -29.45 18.36 16.42
C ILE A 28 -30.70 17.51 16.20
N SER A 29 -31.36 17.65 15.07
CA SER A 29 -32.50 16.79 14.72
C SER A 29 -32.05 15.36 14.39
N ASP A 30 -32.95 14.38 14.65
CA ASP A 30 -32.70 12.99 14.28
C ASP A 30 -32.38 12.80 12.78
N PHE A 31 -32.97 13.62 11.95
CA PHE A 31 -32.74 13.59 10.50
C PHE A 31 -31.30 14.01 10.16
N GLU A 32 -30.86 15.16 10.67
CA GLU A 32 -29.50 15.67 10.45
C GLU A 32 -28.46 14.73 11.06
N PHE A 33 -28.70 14.21 12.27
CA PHE A 33 -27.80 13.23 12.89
C PHE A 33 -27.62 11.98 12.00
N LYS A 34 -28.72 11.39 11.54
CA LYS A 34 -28.68 10.24 10.65
C LYS A 34 -28.04 10.53 9.29
N GLN A 35 -28.10 11.77 8.83
CA GLN A 35 -27.41 12.17 7.61
C GLN A 35 -25.89 12.19 7.84
N LEU A 36 -25.42 12.87 8.88
CA LEU A 36 -24.00 12.92 9.25
C LEU A 36 -23.40 11.51 9.49
N ASP A 37 -24.17 10.64 10.14
CA ASP A 37 -23.77 9.26 10.40
C ASP A 37 -23.64 8.45 9.10
N ARG A 38 -24.60 8.57 8.17
CA ARG A 38 -24.52 7.93 6.85
C ARG A 38 -23.36 8.45 6.03
N GLU A 39 -23.03 9.72 6.12
CA GLU A 39 -21.90 10.36 5.46
C GLU A 39 -20.58 10.06 6.18
N GLN A 40 -20.64 9.36 7.32
CA GLN A 40 -19.48 9.06 8.18
C GLN A 40 -18.71 10.31 8.64
N ALA A 41 -19.40 11.44 8.78
CA ALA A 41 -18.80 12.72 9.16
C ALA A 41 -18.17 12.71 10.56
N PHE A 42 -18.53 11.74 11.42
CA PHE A 42 -17.95 11.55 12.74
C PHE A 42 -16.61 10.81 12.74
N ASN A 43 -16.21 10.23 11.59
CA ASN A 43 -14.95 9.50 11.48
C ASN A 43 -13.81 10.43 11.08
N ASN A 44 -12.72 10.37 11.82
CA ASN A 44 -11.48 11.01 11.38
C ASN A 44 -10.71 10.06 10.45
N PHE A 45 -10.96 10.16 9.16
CA PHE A 45 -10.33 9.28 8.16
C PHE A 45 -8.81 9.42 8.09
N ALA A 46 -8.24 10.50 8.60
CA ALA A 46 -6.79 10.68 8.62
C ALA A 46 -6.07 9.70 9.56
N ILE A 47 -6.77 9.20 10.61
CA ILE A 47 -6.23 8.27 11.61
C ILE A 47 -7.06 6.99 11.76
N GLN A 48 -8.25 6.93 11.15
CA GLN A 48 -9.15 5.79 11.24
C GLN A 48 -9.40 5.10 9.91
N GLY A 49 -9.05 5.75 8.79
CA GLY A 49 -9.24 5.20 7.46
C GLY A 49 -8.25 4.07 7.18
N LEU A 50 -8.77 2.89 6.82
CA LEU A 50 -7.97 1.75 6.37
C LEU A 50 -8.10 1.65 4.85
N TYR A 51 -7.08 2.09 4.15
CA TYR A 51 -7.05 2.12 2.69
C TYR A 51 -5.96 1.22 2.15
N PRO A 52 -6.18 0.55 0.99
CA PRO A 52 -5.10 -0.12 0.29
C PRO A 52 -3.99 0.89 -0.04
N PRO A 53 -2.74 0.61 0.34
CA PRO A 53 -1.64 1.57 0.17
C PRO A 53 -1.26 1.80 -1.30
N GLY A 54 -1.65 0.91 -2.21
CA GLY A 54 -1.30 0.98 -3.61
C GLY A 54 0.21 1.00 -3.84
N SER A 55 0.65 1.71 -4.88
CA SER A 55 2.07 1.74 -5.29
C SER A 55 3.03 2.33 -4.26
N VAL A 56 2.55 3.03 -3.24
CA VAL A 56 3.42 3.51 -2.14
C VAL A 56 4.05 2.32 -1.41
N PHE A 57 3.32 1.20 -1.34
CA PHE A 57 3.79 -0.03 -0.70
C PHE A 57 4.96 -0.70 -1.44
N LYS A 58 5.20 -0.35 -2.70
CA LYS A 58 6.37 -0.85 -3.45
C LYS A 58 7.70 -0.50 -2.80
N VAL A 59 7.75 0.52 -1.95
CA VAL A 59 8.96 0.84 -1.17
C VAL A 59 9.33 -0.30 -0.23
N VAL A 60 8.34 -0.94 0.40
CA VAL A 60 8.55 -2.13 1.25
C VAL A 60 9.07 -3.29 0.41
N ALA A 61 8.42 -3.57 -0.71
CA ALA A 61 8.84 -4.64 -1.63
C ALA A 61 10.24 -4.39 -2.23
N TYR A 62 10.58 -3.14 -2.52
CA TYR A 62 11.90 -2.73 -2.98
C TYR A 62 12.98 -3.03 -1.91
N TRP A 63 12.72 -2.66 -0.67
CA TRP A 63 13.64 -2.91 0.44
C TRP A 63 13.80 -4.41 0.69
N LEU A 64 12.70 -5.16 0.73
CA LEU A 64 12.74 -6.62 0.82
C LEU A 64 13.58 -7.24 -0.31
N ALA A 65 13.34 -6.83 -1.55
CA ALA A 65 14.06 -7.35 -2.71
C ALA A 65 15.58 -7.16 -2.59
N LEU A 66 16.01 -6.00 -2.07
CA LEU A 66 17.42 -5.73 -1.83
C LEU A 66 17.99 -6.54 -0.66
N SER A 67 17.25 -6.63 0.45
CA SER A 67 17.71 -7.30 1.68
C SER A 67 17.83 -8.80 1.51
N GLU A 68 16.86 -9.42 0.83
CA GLU A 68 16.81 -10.86 0.60
C GLU A 68 17.46 -11.29 -0.74
N ASN A 69 17.94 -10.32 -1.52
CA ASN A 69 18.48 -10.55 -2.85
C ASN A 69 17.50 -11.28 -3.78
N ILE A 70 16.21 -10.88 -3.71
CA ILE A 70 15.12 -11.45 -4.49
C ILE A 70 14.75 -10.50 -5.62
N PHE A 71 14.83 -10.98 -6.85
CA PHE A 71 14.51 -10.24 -8.07
C PHE A 71 13.52 -11.01 -8.93
N PRO A 72 13.00 -10.44 -10.02
CA PRO A 72 12.22 -11.18 -10.99
C PRO A 72 12.91 -12.48 -11.45
N GLU A 73 12.11 -13.45 -11.86
CA GLU A 73 12.60 -14.77 -12.26
C GLU A 73 13.72 -14.66 -13.31
N GLY A 74 14.81 -15.38 -13.07
CA GLY A 74 15.99 -15.38 -13.95
C GLY A 74 16.95 -14.20 -13.74
N LEU A 75 16.63 -13.25 -12.88
CA LEU A 75 17.53 -12.16 -12.52
C LEU A 75 18.20 -12.42 -11.16
N ASN A 76 19.42 -11.93 -10.99
CA ASN A 76 20.25 -12.23 -9.83
C ASN A 76 20.85 -11.01 -9.12
N ASN A 77 20.54 -9.80 -9.56
CA ASN A 77 20.95 -8.56 -8.90
C ASN A 77 20.05 -7.39 -9.31
N LYS A 78 20.13 -6.30 -8.54
CA LYS A 78 19.31 -5.08 -8.70
C LYS A 78 19.48 -4.35 -10.04
N ASP A 79 20.62 -4.53 -10.71
CA ASP A 79 20.98 -3.87 -11.97
C ASP A 79 20.63 -4.74 -13.20
N SER A 80 20.19 -5.98 -12.96
CA SER A 80 19.72 -6.87 -14.02
C SER A 80 18.45 -6.33 -14.67
N ARG A 81 18.36 -6.43 -16.00
CA ARG A 81 17.25 -5.87 -16.78
C ARG A 81 16.13 -6.89 -16.98
N PHE A 82 14.94 -6.50 -16.55
CA PHE A 82 13.67 -7.19 -16.77
C PHE A 82 12.95 -6.56 -17.95
N ASP A 83 12.37 -7.35 -18.83
CA ASP A 83 11.59 -6.84 -19.96
C ASP A 83 10.12 -6.74 -19.57
N CYS A 84 9.66 -5.52 -19.30
CA CYS A 84 8.29 -5.25 -18.89
C CYS A 84 7.42 -5.00 -20.12
N GLU A 85 6.63 -5.99 -20.50
CA GLU A 85 5.73 -5.95 -21.67
C GLU A 85 4.33 -5.39 -21.35
N GLY A 86 4.12 -4.87 -20.13
CA GLY A 86 2.86 -4.23 -19.73
C GLY A 86 1.82 -5.17 -19.17
N SER A 87 2.07 -6.47 -19.12
CA SER A 87 1.19 -7.43 -18.47
C SER A 87 1.95 -8.62 -17.89
N LEU A 88 1.35 -9.28 -16.91
CA LEU A 88 1.80 -10.55 -16.36
C LEU A 88 0.66 -11.56 -16.44
N SER A 89 0.94 -12.72 -17.03
CA SER A 89 -0.01 -13.83 -17.06
C SER A 89 0.36 -14.88 -16.02
N PHE A 90 -0.62 -15.27 -15.23
CA PHE A 90 -0.48 -16.34 -14.24
C PHE A 90 -1.43 -17.48 -14.58
N GLY A 91 -0.88 -18.69 -14.71
CA GLY A 91 -1.65 -19.91 -14.93
C GLY A 91 -1.93 -20.65 -13.61
N PHE A 92 -3.13 -21.19 -13.47
CA PHE A 92 -3.53 -22.02 -12.34
C PHE A 92 -3.52 -23.52 -12.73
N ASP A 93 -3.46 -24.40 -11.74
CA ASP A 93 -3.40 -25.86 -11.95
C ASP A 93 -4.65 -26.42 -12.67
N ASP A 94 -5.77 -25.71 -12.60
CA ASP A 94 -7.03 -26.06 -13.30
C ASP A 94 -7.01 -25.68 -14.79
N GLY A 95 -5.90 -25.12 -15.29
CA GLY A 95 -5.73 -24.65 -16.66
C GLY A 95 -6.30 -23.26 -16.93
N SER A 96 -6.89 -22.60 -15.96
CA SER A 96 -7.29 -21.19 -16.09
C SER A 96 -6.09 -20.27 -16.07
N GLN A 97 -6.23 -19.10 -16.69
CA GLN A 97 -5.19 -18.07 -16.71
C GLN A 97 -5.80 -16.75 -16.24
N GLN A 98 -5.04 -16.00 -15.46
CA GLN A 98 -5.38 -14.64 -15.12
C GLN A 98 -4.29 -13.70 -15.64
N VAL A 99 -4.71 -12.61 -16.30
CA VAL A 99 -3.82 -11.59 -16.84
C VAL A 99 -3.98 -10.33 -16.00
N TYR A 100 -2.86 -9.85 -15.48
CA TYR A 100 -2.77 -8.59 -14.75
C TYR A 100 -2.09 -7.56 -15.66
N ASN A 101 -2.78 -6.46 -15.94
CA ASN A 101 -2.26 -5.39 -16.77
C ASN A 101 -1.58 -4.32 -15.92
N ASP A 102 -0.42 -3.87 -16.37
CA ASP A 102 0.23 -2.68 -15.85
C ASP A 102 -0.62 -1.43 -16.14
N TRP A 103 -0.41 -0.36 -15.41
CA TRP A 103 -1.00 0.93 -15.72
C TRP A 103 -0.52 1.46 -17.09
N LYS A 104 0.67 1.05 -17.51
CA LYS A 104 1.24 1.29 -18.84
C LYS A 104 1.14 0.03 -19.67
N ILE A 105 0.09 -0.08 -20.47
CA ILE A 105 -0.28 -1.29 -21.23
C ILE A 105 0.80 -1.68 -22.23
N GLU A 106 1.50 -0.70 -22.82
CA GLU A 106 2.60 -0.94 -23.78
C GLU A 106 3.88 -1.43 -23.09
N GLY A 107 3.89 -1.50 -21.77
CA GLY A 107 5.04 -1.87 -20.98
C GLY A 107 6.05 -0.74 -20.76
N HIS A 108 6.99 -1.02 -19.90
CA HIS A 108 8.07 -0.09 -19.54
C HIS A 108 9.36 -0.40 -20.30
N GLY A 109 9.37 -1.50 -21.10
CA GLY A 109 10.57 -2.01 -21.75
C GLY A 109 11.56 -2.56 -20.71
N LYS A 110 12.85 -2.44 -20.99
CA LYS A 110 13.90 -2.97 -20.13
C LYS A 110 14.14 -2.08 -18.90
N VAL A 111 13.74 -2.57 -17.74
CA VAL A 111 13.87 -1.88 -16.43
C VAL A 111 14.70 -2.72 -15.47
N ASP A 112 15.52 -2.07 -14.66
CA ASP A 112 16.10 -2.64 -13.45
C ASP A 112 15.22 -2.30 -12.23
N LEU A 113 15.63 -2.72 -11.03
CA LEU A 113 14.87 -2.47 -9.81
C LEU A 113 14.66 -0.96 -9.55
N THR A 114 15.67 -0.13 -9.83
CA THR A 114 15.58 1.32 -9.66
C THR A 114 14.66 1.96 -10.70
N ASP A 115 14.72 1.53 -11.94
CA ASP A 115 13.81 2.00 -12.97
C ASP A 115 12.36 1.54 -12.67
N ALA A 116 12.19 0.32 -12.17
CA ALA A 116 10.89 -0.24 -11.84
C ALA A 116 10.18 0.54 -10.72
N ILE A 117 10.89 0.92 -9.64
CA ILE A 117 10.30 1.74 -8.58
C ILE A 117 10.02 3.16 -9.07
N LYS A 118 10.94 3.76 -9.81
CA LYS A 118 10.81 5.12 -10.38
C LYS A 118 9.61 5.25 -11.31
N GLN A 119 9.36 4.24 -12.14
CA GLN A 119 8.27 4.21 -13.10
C GLN A 119 7.01 3.53 -12.56
N SER A 120 7.06 3.04 -11.32
CA SER A 120 5.96 2.29 -10.71
C SER A 120 5.50 1.08 -11.53
N CYS A 121 6.45 0.34 -12.13
CA CYS A 121 6.15 -0.84 -12.93
C CYS A 121 5.51 -1.92 -12.05
N ASN A 122 4.25 -2.27 -12.32
CA ASN A 122 3.56 -3.30 -11.56
C ASN A 122 4.10 -4.69 -11.89
N VAL A 123 4.35 -4.97 -13.16
CA VAL A 123 4.79 -6.28 -13.65
C VAL A 123 6.08 -6.72 -12.95
N TYR A 124 7.04 -5.81 -12.80
CA TYR A 124 8.29 -6.09 -12.09
C TYR A 124 8.06 -6.53 -10.64
N PHE A 125 7.21 -5.81 -9.91
CA PHE A 125 6.93 -6.11 -8.50
C PHE A 125 6.01 -7.33 -8.33
N TRP A 126 5.12 -7.60 -9.27
CA TRP A 126 4.35 -8.86 -9.25
C TRP A 126 5.24 -10.08 -9.48
N ASP A 127 6.23 -9.98 -10.36
CA ASP A 127 7.18 -11.07 -10.58
C ASP A 127 8.06 -11.32 -9.36
N ILE A 128 8.52 -10.27 -8.67
CA ILE A 128 9.17 -10.39 -7.35
C ILE A 128 8.25 -11.13 -6.37
N ALA A 129 6.98 -10.75 -6.29
CA ALA A 129 6.03 -11.38 -5.37
C ALA A 129 5.82 -12.86 -5.70
N LEU A 130 5.72 -13.22 -6.98
CA LEU A 130 5.66 -14.61 -7.43
C LEU A 130 6.94 -15.38 -7.07
N ASN A 131 8.09 -14.76 -7.23
CA ASN A 131 9.37 -15.37 -6.89
C ASN A 131 9.52 -15.61 -5.39
N ILE A 132 9.07 -14.66 -4.56
CA ILE A 132 8.97 -14.84 -3.11
C ILE A 132 8.08 -16.05 -2.79
N TRP A 133 6.88 -16.09 -3.37
CA TRP A 133 5.92 -17.16 -3.11
C TRP A 133 6.44 -18.54 -3.54
N ARG A 134 7.11 -18.63 -4.70
CA ARG A 134 7.71 -19.87 -5.21
C ARG A 134 8.88 -20.38 -4.38
N ASN A 135 9.73 -19.47 -3.86
CA ASN A 135 10.95 -19.85 -3.15
C ASN A 135 10.74 -20.09 -1.65
N PHE A 136 9.82 -19.37 -1.04
CA PHE A 136 9.59 -19.44 0.42
C PHE A 136 8.35 -20.25 0.81
N GLY A 137 7.52 -20.63 -0.15
CA GLY A 137 6.29 -21.41 0.10
C GLY A 137 5.20 -20.65 0.85
N ASN A 138 4.08 -21.33 1.10
CA ASN A 138 2.85 -20.71 1.55
C ASN A 138 2.91 -20.08 2.96
N SER A 139 3.79 -20.56 3.86
CA SER A 139 3.82 -20.07 5.25
C SER A 139 4.78 -18.92 5.47
N TYR A 140 5.97 -18.95 4.88
CA TYR A 140 6.97 -17.88 5.05
C TYR A 140 6.86 -16.80 3.97
N GLY A 141 6.55 -17.18 2.73
CA GLY A 141 6.36 -16.24 1.64
C GLY A 141 5.17 -15.28 1.85
N GLU A 142 4.16 -15.70 2.62
CA GLU A 142 3.04 -14.84 3.01
C GLU A 142 3.41 -13.87 4.15
N SER A 143 4.32 -14.25 5.05
CA SER A 143 4.68 -13.45 6.23
C SER A 143 5.84 -12.48 5.99
N ILE A 144 6.76 -12.79 5.08
CA ILE A 144 7.98 -12.00 4.90
C ILE A 144 7.69 -10.53 4.56
N LEU A 145 6.69 -10.27 3.73
CA LEU A 145 6.31 -8.90 3.37
C LEU A 145 5.71 -8.14 4.56
N GLN A 146 4.94 -8.84 5.40
CA GLN A 146 4.41 -8.25 6.64
C GLN A 146 5.52 -8.01 7.66
N GLU A 147 6.52 -8.89 7.76
CA GLU A 147 7.67 -8.70 8.64
C GLU A 147 8.46 -7.45 8.27
N TYR A 148 8.81 -7.30 6.99
CA TYR A 148 9.46 -6.09 6.48
C TYR A 148 8.61 -4.83 6.65
N SER A 149 7.28 -4.96 6.51
CA SER A 149 6.37 -3.85 6.75
C SER A 149 6.40 -3.40 8.22
N LYS A 150 6.41 -4.34 9.16
CA LYS A 150 6.49 -4.04 10.60
C LYS A 150 7.79 -3.34 10.98
N GLU A 151 8.92 -3.73 10.40
CA GLU A 151 10.20 -3.06 10.63
C GLU A 151 10.18 -1.58 10.17
N LEU A 152 9.33 -1.23 9.21
CA LEU A 152 9.08 0.14 8.78
C LEU A 152 7.95 0.84 9.57
N GLY A 153 7.43 0.22 10.63
CA GLY A 153 6.40 0.78 11.49
C GLY A 153 4.96 0.60 10.99
N PHE A 154 4.74 -0.19 9.94
CA PHE A 154 3.38 -0.59 9.56
C PHE A 154 2.80 -1.55 10.61
N SER A 155 1.49 -1.61 10.70
CA SER A 155 0.75 -2.44 11.69
C SER A 155 1.00 -2.04 13.15
N GLU A 156 1.50 -0.84 13.38
CA GLU A 156 1.68 -0.26 14.71
C GLU A 156 0.99 1.10 14.81
N LYS A 157 0.67 1.53 16.03
CA LYS A 157 0.19 2.89 16.26
C LYS A 157 1.31 3.89 16.09
N THR A 158 1.02 5.01 15.44
CA THR A 158 1.97 6.12 15.31
C THR A 158 2.12 6.90 16.61
N ASN A 159 1.25 6.65 17.59
CA ASN A 159 1.15 7.39 18.86
C ASN A 159 0.79 8.87 18.66
N VAL A 160 0.04 9.18 17.60
CA VAL A 160 -0.57 10.50 17.45
C VAL A 160 -1.45 10.80 18.68
N ASP A 161 -1.33 12.02 19.20
CA ASP A 161 -2.11 12.47 20.40
C ASP A 161 -3.58 12.74 20.03
N LEU A 162 -4.23 11.75 19.46
CA LEU A 162 -5.65 11.75 19.09
C LEU A 162 -6.27 10.39 19.41
N PRO A 163 -7.53 10.38 19.90
CA PRO A 163 -8.22 9.14 20.23
C PRO A 163 -8.60 8.34 18.96
N PHE A 164 -8.75 7.02 19.14
CA PHE A 164 -9.29 6.09 18.14
C PHE A 164 -8.44 5.87 16.91
N GLU A 165 -7.13 6.12 16.96
CA GLU A 165 -6.22 5.72 15.91
C GLU A 165 -6.39 4.23 15.59
N LYS A 166 -6.54 3.90 14.31
CA LYS A 166 -6.57 2.52 13.81
C LYS A 166 -5.18 2.09 13.40
N VAL A 167 -4.86 0.87 13.78
CA VAL A 167 -3.65 0.19 13.29
C VAL A 167 -3.93 -0.34 11.89
N GLY A 168 -2.99 -0.17 10.96
CA GLY A 168 -3.03 -0.81 9.66
C GLY A 168 -2.91 -2.34 9.78
N ILE A 169 -3.40 -3.04 8.78
CA ILE A 169 -3.36 -4.52 8.72
C ILE A 169 -2.14 -4.96 7.94
#